data_25346340c2e722306db9478cf6d84be8
#
_entry.id   25346340c2e722306db9478cf6d84be8
#
_cell.length_a   1.000
_cell.length_b   1.000
_cell.length_c   1.000
_cell.angle_alpha   90.00
_cell.angle_beta   90.00
_cell.angle_gamma   90.00
#
_symmetry.space_group_name_H-M   'P 1'
#
loop_
_entity.id
_entity.type
_entity.pdbx_description
1 polymer ?
#
loop_
_entity_poly.entity_id
_entity_poly.type
_entity_poly.pdbx_seq_one_letter_code
_entity_poly.pdbx_strand_id
1 'polypeptide(L)'
;MKTSSLAPAAMTAAAVIAGCAMLASDSGMLDWSRVPTHSLTLFYPAQSSYQWLRSADHAGASMVAQGTSCATCHNGQEEKLGSKLVRANPLEPTPISGKNGMVKLNVQVAYDAENAYFRFQWKTQGSMPGDAYPVYRFDGKEWKGYGQPRLHPAARKGEQPAIYEDRLSMIIDDGSVPGFANQGCWLTCHRGERDMPEQPTTATVQANSLYAAIKRNDVRKYLPSTRTDGAASWENGRSVAEIEKIKSAGAFLDLIQWRAHRSNPVGMADDGYVLEWRNFDAGRNPFVSNMDGKTRQPVYMYDAAKVGARALTEATMRRAGTALVVGENTVAFDPGAGWKAGDLLPQYYLSRAGASGSAADNKTVKGVWKGGTWTVEWVRPLNLANSDDKALREGRVYNIGFAVHDDNITSRGHQVSFPVTIGFGAKAAIEATRLK
;
A
#
# COMPACT_ATOMS: atom_id res chain seq x y z
N MET A 1 -76.43 2.95 -4.50
CA MET A 1 -75.39 3.64 -5.26
C MET A 1 -74.07 3.53 -4.49
N LYS A 2 -73.14 2.68 -4.96
CA LYS A 2 -71.83 2.46 -4.35
C LYS A 2 -70.81 3.28 -5.13
N THR A 3 -70.16 4.25 -4.48
CA THR A 3 -69.06 4.98 -5.05
C THR A 3 -67.77 4.37 -4.55
N SER A 4 -67.02 3.74 -5.41
CA SER A 4 -65.65 3.24 -5.18
C SER A 4 -64.66 4.35 -5.41
N SER A 5 -63.85 4.66 -4.39
CA SER A 5 -62.70 5.55 -4.45
C SER A 5 -61.44 4.75 -4.87
N LEU A 6 -60.85 5.13 -5.97
CA LEU A 6 -59.55 4.65 -6.43
C LEU A 6 -58.46 5.49 -5.72
N ALA A 7 -57.54 4.82 -5.04
CA ALA A 7 -56.33 5.39 -4.52
C ALA A 7 -55.21 5.33 -5.61
N PRO A 8 -54.35 6.35 -5.76
CA PRO A 8 -53.26 6.29 -6.74
C PRO A 8 -52.12 5.46 -6.18
N ALA A 9 -51.67 4.49 -6.94
CA ALA A 9 -50.46 3.72 -6.72
C ALA A 9 -49.22 4.62 -6.96
N ALA A 10 -48.42 4.83 -5.94
CA ALA A 10 -47.12 5.46 -6.06
C ALA A 10 -46.13 4.46 -6.68
N MET A 11 -45.77 4.69 -7.94
CA MET A 11 -44.65 4.00 -8.57
C MET A 11 -43.33 4.56 -8.02
N THR A 12 -42.65 3.77 -7.20
CA THR A 12 -41.26 4.00 -6.84
C THR A 12 -40.37 3.58 -8.01
N ALA A 13 -39.85 4.54 -8.75
CA ALA A 13 -38.83 4.31 -9.75
C ALA A 13 -37.52 3.94 -9.08
N ALA A 14 -37.19 2.66 -9.05
CA ALA A 14 -35.85 2.19 -8.74
C ALA A 14 -34.93 2.50 -9.91
N ALA A 15 -34.15 3.57 -9.83
CA ALA A 15 -33.11 3.85 -10.79
C ALA A 15 -32.01 2.79 -10.66
N VAL A 16 -32.00 1.85 -11.59
CA VAL A 16 -30.88 0.91 -11.80
C VAL A 16 -29.74 1.71 -12.39
N ILE A 17 -28.73 2.01 -11.58
CA ILE A 17 -27.46 2.55 -12.07
C ILE A 17 -26.73 1.39 -12.79
N ALA A 18 -27.01 1.24 -14.06
CA ALA A 18 -26.18 0.45 -14.97
C ALA A 18 -24.91 1.27 -15.25
N GLY A 19 -23.88 1.09 -14.43
CA GLY A 19 -22.54 1.54 -14.77
C GLY A 19 -22.13 0.84 -16.07
N CYS A 20 -21.98 1.59 -17.17
CA CYS A 20 -21.26 1.12 -18.34
C CYS A 20 -19.82 0.80 -17.92
N ALA A 21 -19.57 -0.43 -17.48
CA ALA A 21 -18.25 -1.01 -17.57
C ALA A 21 -17.95 -1.11 -19.07
N MET A 22 -17.20 -0.15 -19.61
CA MET A 22 -16.52 -0.38 -20.89
C MET A 22 -15.67 -1.62 -20.69
N LEU A 23 -16.11 -2.72 -21.29
CA LEU A 23 -15.29 -3.91 -21.49
C LEU A 23 -14.09 -3.45 -22.33
N ALA A 24 -12.99 -3.10 -21.66
CA ALA A 24 -11.70 -3.10 -22.30
C ALA A 24 -11.58 -4.48 -22.93
N SER A 25 -11.36 -4.51 -24.24
CA SER A 25 -11.10 -5.70 -25.01
C SER A 25 -10.19 -6.62 -24.21
N ASP A 26 -10.60 -7.86 -24.08
CA ASP A 26 -9.86 -8.98 -23.51
C ASP A 26 -8.60 -9.21 -24.35
N SER A 27 -7.60 -8.34 -24.18
CA SER A 27 -6.26 -8.55 -24.69
C SER A 27 -5.70 -9.67 -23.84
N GLY A 28 -5.68 -10.87 -24.39
CA GLY A 28 -5.31 -12.15 -23.86
C GLY A 28 -4.66 -12.14 -22.48
N MET A 29 -5.47 -12.17 -21.44
CA MET A 29 -4.95 -12.35 -20.08
C MET A 29 -4.28 -13.71 -20.03
N LEU A 30 -3.11 -13.76 -19.36
CA LEU A 30 -2.36 -14.98 -19.17
C LEU A 30 -3.26 -16.08 -18.59
N ASP A 31 -3.18 -17.29 -19.14
CA ASP A 31 -3.84 -18.46 -18.56
C ASP A 31 -3.10 -18.89 -17.26
N TRP A 32 -3.53 -18.30 -16.17
CA TRP A 32 -2.96 -18.53 -14.84
C TRP A 32 -3.14 -19.97 -14.34
N SER A 33 -4.02 -20.78 -14.95
CA SER A 33 -4.19 -22.19 -14.58
C SER A 33 -2.92 -23.02 -14.84
N ARG A 34 -2.07 -22.55 -15.74
CA ARG A 34 -0.80 -23.18 -16.13
C ARG A 34 0.40 -22.70 -15.34
N VAL A 35 0.23 -21.70 -14.47
CA VAL A 35 1.29 -21.14 -13.64
C VAL A 35 1.13 -21.67 -12.21
N PRO A 36 2.15 -22.30 -11.62
CA PRO A 36 2.09 -22.83 -10.26
C PRO A 36 1.72 -21.76 -9.23
N THR A 37 0.84 -22.10 -8.29
CA THR A 37 0.47 -21.24 -7.18
C THR A 37 1.31 -21.55 -5.96
N HIS A 38 1.98 -20.54 -5.40
CA HIS A 38 2.74 -20.62 -4.15
C HIS A 38 1.98 -19.89 -3.05
N SER A 39 1.63 -20.59 -1.97
CA SER A 39 0.93 -20.02 -0.83
C SER A 39 1.91 -19.60 0.25
N LEU A 40 2.00 -18.32 0.53
CA LEU A 40 2.84 -17.74 1.55
C LEU A 40 2.00 -17.34 2.78
N THR A 41 2.54 -17.54 3.98
CA THR A 41 1.93 -17.01 5.20
C THR A 41 2.59 -15.70 5.54
N LEU A 42 1.84 -14.61 5.44
CA LEU A 42 2.23 -13.30 5.95
C LEU A 42 1.68 -13.16 7.37
N PHE A 43 2.46 -12.60 8.28
CA PHE A 43 2.03 -12.47 9.66
C PHE A 43 2.28 -11.06 10.19
N TYR A 44 1.54 -10.71 11.23
CA TYR A 44 1.63 -9.43 11.90
C TYR A 44 2.95 -9.32 12.66
N PRO A 45 3.83 -8.35 12.34
CA PRO A 45 5.15 -8.25 12.98
C PRO A 45 5.12 -7.46 14.29
N ALA A 46 4.01 -6.80 14.63
CA ALA A 46 3.91 -5.86 15.76
C ALA A 46 5.05 -4.83 15.75
N GLN A 47 5.74 -4.65 16.88
CA GLN A 47 6.86 -3.73 17.03
C GLN A 47 8.22 -4.47 17.10
N SER A 48 8.31 -5.65 16.48
CA SER A 48 9.57 -6.39 16.36
C SER A 48 10.51 -5.66 15.40
N SER A 49 11.22 -4.65 15.92
CA SER A 49 12.13 -3.80 15.14
C SER A 49 13.51 -4.44 14.96
N TYR A 50 14.30 -3.89 14.05
CA TYR A 50 15.70 -4.23 13.82
C TYR A 50 16.51 -4.22 15.12
N GLN A 51 16.29 -3.21 16.00
CA GLN A 51 16.96 -3.07 17.30
C GLN A 51 16.47 -4.14 18.27
N TRP A 52 15.15 -4.42 18.33
CA TRP A 52 14.62 -5.46 19.20
C TRP A 52 15.16 -6.85 18.84
N LEU A 53 15.25 -7.17 17.56
CA LEU A 53 15.79 -8.45 17.09
C LEU A 53 17.25 -8.69 17.51
N ARG A 54 17.99 -7.63 17.86
CA ARG A 54 19.39 -7.66 18.32
C ARG A 54 19.54 -7.40 19.81
N SER A 55 18.45 -7.23 20.53
CA SER A 55 18.45 -7.04 21.99
C SER A 55 18.38 -8.37 22.74
N ALA A 56 18.69 -8.33 24.03
CA ALA A 56 18.59 -9.48 24.92
C ALA A 56 17.15 -10.06 25.04
N ASP A 57 16.14 -9.27 24.67
CA ASP A 57 14.73 -9.69 24.69
C ASP A 57 14.38 -10.69 23.57
N HIS A 58 15.24 -10.82 22.58
CA HIS A 58 15.11 -11.81 21.50
C HIS A 58 16.11 -12.94 21.69
N ALA A 59 15.65 -14.13 22.02
CA ALA A 59 16.51 -15.28 22.30
C ALA A 59 17.51 -15.61 21.16
N GLY A 60 17.15 -15.28 19.91
CA GLY A 60 18.02 -15.47 18.73
C GLY A 60 18.92 -14.29 18.39
N ALA A 61 19.06 -13.28 19.27
CA ALA A 61 19.75 -12.02 18.94
C ALA A 61 21.18 -12.21 18.43
N SER A 62 21.96 -13.09 19.04
CA SER A 62 23.33 -13.38 18.60
C SER A 62 23.39 -14.01 17.21
N MET A 63 22.45 -14.88 16.89
CA MET A 63 22.32 -15.52 15.55
C MET A 63 21.92 -14.49 14.49
N VAL A 64 20.97 -13.60 14.81
CA VAL A 64 20.58 -12.49 13.93
C VAL A 64 21.74 -11.55 13.65
N ALA A 65 22.52 -11.22 14.68
CA ALA A 65 23.72 -10.39 14.53
C ALA A 65 24.79 -11.03 13.64
N GLN A 66 24.85 -12.38 13.61
CA GLN A 66 25.73 -13.16 12.75
C GLN A 66 25.15 -13.40 11.35
N GLY A 67 23.96 -12.86 11.01
CA GLY A 67 23.34 -12.97 9.73
C GLY A 67 22.49 -14.22 9.51
N THR A 68 22.14 -14.96 10.57
CA THR A 68 21.22 -16.11 10.47
C THR A 68 19.84 -15.64 9.96
N SER A 69 19.28 -16.38 9.01
CA SER A 69 17.93 -16.05 8.46
C SER A 69 16.84 -16.26 9.51
N CYS A 70 15.88 -15.34 9.56
CA CYS A 70 14.68 -15.46 10.38
C CYS A 70 13.96 -16.80 10.14
N ALA A 71 13.90 -17.24 8.89
CA ALA A 71 13.27 -18.51 8.50
C ALA A 71 13.99 -19.74 9.08
N THR A 72 15.28 -19.66 9.40
CA THR A 72 16.01 -20.79 10.01
C THR A 72 15.38 -21.21 11.34
N CYS A 73 14.89 -20.26 12.14
CA CYS A 73 14.26 -20.55 13.44
C CYS A 73 12.73 -20.55 13.37
N HIS A 74 12.13 -19.78 12.44
CA HIS A 74 10.71 -19.47 12.47
C HIS A 74 9.90 -19.99 11.27
N ASN A 75 10.51 -20.70 10.33
CA ASN A 75 9.78 -21.29 9.20
C ASN A 75 8.67 -22.24 9.69
N GLY A 76 7.45 -22.05 9.19
CA GLY A 76 6.27 -22.78 9.62
C GLY A 76 5.67 -22.33 10.96
N GLN A 77 6.21 -21.27 11.57
CA GLN A 77 5.70 -20.69 12.82
C GLN A 77 4.95 -19.35 12.62
N GLU A 78 4.80 -18.88 11.38
CA GLU A 78 4.28 -17.56 11.04
C GLU A 78 2.89 -17.32 11.63
N GLU A 79 1.99 -18.30 11.55
CA GLU A 79 0.64 -18.23 12.11
C GLU A 79 0.67 -18.12 13.64
N LYS A 80 1.52 -18.92 14.29
CA LYS A 80 1.70 -18.91 15.74
C LYS A 80 2.29 -17.58 16.20
N LEU A 81 3.29 -17.05 15.48
CA LEU A 81 3.90 -15.75 15.76
C LEU A 81 2.87 -14.62 15.60
N GLY A 82 2.19 -14.56 14.47
CA GLY A 82 1.18 -13.55 14.22
C GLY A 82 0.05 -13.57 15.27
N SER A 83 -0.46 -14.76 15.59
CA SER A 83 -1.51 -14.95 16.62
C SER A 83 -1.04 -14.53 18.03
N LYS A 84 0.25 -14.68 18.35
CA LYS A 84 0.85 -14.18 19.59
C LYS A 84 0.99 -12.66 19.57
N LEU A 85 1.50 -12.11 18.45
CA LEU A 85 1.90 -10.71 18.35
C LEU A 85 0.71 -9.73 18.24
N VAL A 86 -0.48 -10.18 17.81
CA VAL A 86 -1.68 -9.33 17.80
C VAL A 86 -2.26 -9.07 19.18
N ARG A 87 -1.86 -9.86 20.19
CA ARG A 87 -2.34 -9.72 21.58
C ARG A 87 -1.45 -8.74 22.35
N ALA A 88 -1.97 -8.23 23.47
CA ALA A 88 -1.18 -7.42 24.38
C ALA A 88 0.04 -8.21 24.89
N ASN A 89 1.23 -7.71 24.61
CA ASN A 89 2.52 -8.25 25.02
C ASN A 89 3.58 -7.15 24.87
N PRO A 90 4.85 -7.36 25.29
CA PRO A 90 5.88 -6.32 25.19
C PRO A 90 6.07 -5.74 23.77
N LEU A 91 5.80 -6.53 22.73
CA LEU A 91 5.91 -6.08 21.33
C LEU A 91 4.62 -5.47 20.77
N GLU A 92 3.51 -5.51 21.49
CA GLU A 92 2.26 -4.86 21.11
C GLU A 92 1.58 -4.27 22.34
N PRO A 93 2.11 -3.17 22.87
CA PRO A 93 1.52 -2.50 24.05
C PRO A 93 0.17 -1.86 23.75
N THR A 94 -0.15 -1.65 22.47
CA THR A 94 -1.41 -1.06 22.00
C THR A 94 -2.08 -1.93 20.94
N PRO A 95 -2.68 -3.08 21.32
CA PRO A 95 -3.28 -4.01 20.38
C PRO A 95 -4.32 -3.36 19.48
N ILE A 96 -4.40 -3.86 18.25
CA ILE A 96 -5.40 -3.43 17.27
C ILE A 96 -6.59 -4.38 17.41
N SER A 97 -7.70 -3.88 17.96
CA SER A 97 -8.90 -4.69 18.21
C SER A 97 -9.37 -5.41 16.93
N GLY A 98 -9.59 -6.73 17.03
CA GLY A 98 -10.06 -7.58 15.92
C GLY A 98 -9.03 -7.76 14.79
N LYS A 99 -7.77 -7.36 14.96
CA LYS A 99 -6.71 -7.62 13.98
C LYS A 99 -6.42 -9.12 13.89
N ASN A 100 -6.40 -9.66 12.67
CA ASN A 100 -5.95 -11.00 12.42
C ASN A 100 -4.41 -11.08 12.46
N GLY A 101 -3.88 -12.12 13.06
CA GLY A 101 -2.44 -12.34 13.18
C GLY A 101 -1.76 -12.69 11.86
N MET A 102 -2.49 -13.21 10.88
CA MET A 102 -1.91 -13.68 9.64
C MET A 102 -2.87 -13.52 8.46
N VAL A 103 -2.31 -13.55 7.25
CA VAL A 103 -3.02 -13.68 5.98
C VAL A 103 -2.28 -14.66 5.06
N LYS A 104 -3.00 -15.49 4.32
CA LYS A 104 -2.44 -16.31 3.25
C LYS A 104 -2.42 -15.50 1.97
N LEU A 105 -1.23 -15.36 1.37
CA LEU A 105 -1.02 -14.74 0.07
C LEU A 105 -0.66 -15.81 -0.95
N ASN A 106 -1.51 -16.04 -1.92
CA ASN A 106 -1.19 -16.86 -3.07
C ASN A 106 -0.46 -16.02 -4.10
N VAL A 107 0.67 -16.51 -4.58
CA VAL A 107 1.55 -15.85 -5.55
C VAL A 107 1.76 -16.76 -6.74
N GLN A 108 1.56 -16.23 -7.94
CA GLN A 108 1.88 -16.85 -9.21
C GLN A 108 2.78 -15.91 -9.99
N VAL A 109 3.84 -16.43 -10.61
CA VAL A 109 4.82 -15.63 -11.35
C VAL A 109 5.12 -16.28 -12.68
N ALA A 110 5.05 -15.49 -13.74
CA ALA A 110 5.46 -15.89 -15.08
C ALA A 110 6.29 -14.79 -15.73
N TYR A 111 6.96 -15.05 -16.83
CA TYR A 111 7.71 -14.07 -17.60
C TYR A 111 7.86 -14.49 -19.06
N ASP A 112 8.04 -13.50 -19.93
CA ASP A 112 8.45 -13.67 -21.31
C ASP A 112 9.76 -12.93 -21.59
N ALA A 113 10.04 -12.57 -22.82
CA ALA A 113 11.26 -11.83 -23.20
C ALA A 113 11.26 -10.37 -22.72
N GLU A 114 10.10 -9.78 -22.44
CA GLU A 114 9.93 -8.35 -22.18
C GLU A 114 9.41 -8.07 -20.78
N ASN A 115 8.51 -8.93 -20.25
CA ASN A 115 7.74 -8.66 -19.06
C ASN A 115 7.79 -9.79 -18.03
N ALA A 116 7.67 -9.42 -16.77
CA ALA A 116 7.27 -10.26 -15.67
C ALA A 116 5.78 -10.08 -15.37
N TYR A 117 5.11 -11.18 -15.09
CA TYR A 117 3.69 -11.25 -14.79
C TYR A 117 3.51 -11.79 -13.40
N PHE A 118 2.78 -11.08 -12.56
CA PHE A 118 2.49 -11.49 -11.20
C PHE A 118 0.99 -11.57 -11.00
N ARG A 119 0.54 -12.57 -10.26
CA ARG A 119 -0.83 -12.66 -9.76
C ARG A 119 -0.81 -12.95 -8.28
N PHE A 120 -1.55 -12.12 -7.55
CA PHE A 120 -1.67 -12.20 -6.11
C PHE A 120 -3.12 -12.39 -5.71
N GLN A 121 -3.36 -13.26 -4.72
CA GLN A 121 -4.70 -13.45 -4.17
C GLN A 121 -4.63 -13.57 -2.66
N TRP A 122 -5.49 -12.84 -1.97
CA TRP A 122 -5.66 -12.98 -0.51
C TRP A 122 -7.09 -12.71 -0.10
N LYS A 123 -7.54 -13.41 0.96
CA LYS A 123 -8.84 -13.21 1.57
C LYS A 123 -8.77 -12.04 2.54
N THR A 124 -9.65 -11.07 2.39
CA THR A 124 -9.77 -9.92 3.30
C THR A 124 -10.48 -10.29 4.60
N GLN A 125 -10.18 -9.56 5.67
CA GLN A 125 -10.78 -9.80 6.99
C GLN A 125 -12.19 -9.22 7.11
N GLY A 126 -12.47 -8.13 6.39
CA GLY A 126 -13.76 -7.43 6.44
C GLY A 126 -14.74 -7.92 5.38
N SER A 127 -16.01 -7.66 5.61
CA SER A 127 -17.09 -7.87 4.63
C SER A 127 -17.16 -6.79 3.57
N MET A 128 -16.40 -5.70 3.74
CA MET A 128 -16.32 -4.59 2.80
C MET A 128 -14.97 -4.61 2.08
N PRO A 129 -14.95 -4.34 0.78
CA PRO A 129 -13.69 -4.14 0.10
C PRO A 129 -13.03 -2.89 0.69
N GLY A 130 -11.76 -2.99 1.07
CA GLY A 130 -10.96 -1.86 1.53
C GLY A 130 -10.49 -1.00 0.35
N ASP A 131 -11.40 -0.64 -0.55
CA ASP A 131 -11.16 0.23 -1.69
C ASP A 131 -11.39 1.71 -1.37
N ALA A 132 -11.96 2.01 -0.19
CA ALA A 132 -12.25 3.37 0.24
C ALA A 132 -11.04 4.04 0.88
N TYR A 133 -10.89 5.31 0.60
CA TYR A 133 -9.88 6.19 1.21
C TYR A 133 -10.59 7.30 2.03
N PRO A 134 -9.94 7.89 3.05
CA PRO A 134 -10.49 9.03 3.77
C PRO A 134 -10.95 10.14 2.83
N VAL A 135 -12.04 10.81 3.19
CA VAL A 135 -12.69 11.84 2.38
C VAL A 135 -12.56 13.23 3.02
N TYR A 136 -12.87 14.27 2.28
CA TYR A 136 -13.24 15.56 2.84
C TYR A 136 -14.75 15.60 3.05
N ARG A 137 -15.18 16.17 4.18
CA ARG A 137 -16.59 16.40 4.53
C ARG A 137 -16.84 17.89 4.62
N PHE A 138 -17.89 18.36 3.96
CA PHE A 138 -18.35 19.74 4.11
C PHE A 138 -19.16 19.87 5.41
N ASP A 139 -18.79 20.79 6.28
CA ASP A 139 -19.47 21.02 7.56
C ASP A 139 -20.56 22.11 7.50
N GLY A 140 -20.81 22.68 6.33
CA GLY A 140 -21.68 23.82 6.08
C GLY A 140 -20.94 25.14 5.86
N LYS A 141 -19.63 25.16 6.11
CA LYS A 141 -18.73 26.34 5.91
C LYS A 141 -17.46 25.97 5.19
N GLU A 142 -16.82 24.88 5.57
CA GLU A 142 -15.52 24.47 5.05
C GLU A 142 -15.40 22.95 4.89
N TRP A 143 -14.42 22.52 4.09
CA TRP A 143 -14.10 21.12 3.86
C TRP A 143 -13.07 20.62 4.87
N LYS A 144 -13.42 19.61 5.66
CA LYS A 144 -12.55 18.99 6.68
C LYS A 144 -12.26 17.54 6.36
N GLY A 145 -11.08 17.06 6.75
CA GLY A 145 -10.75 15.64 6.65
C GLY A 145 -11.72 14.78 7.47
N TYR A 146 -12.23 13.69 6.87
CA TYR A 146 -13.15 12.73 7.49
C TYR A 146 -12.75 11.31 7.15
N GLY A 147 -12.67 10.47 8.19
CA GLY A 147 -12.12 9.15 8.13
C GLY A 147 -10.61 9.09 8.36
N GLN A 148 -10.15 8.04 9.02
CA GLN A 148 -8.75 7.85 9.39
C GLN A 148 -8.36 6.38 9.33
N PRO A 149 -7.07 6.05 9.15
CA PRO A 149 -6.60 4.70 9.38
C PRO A 149 -6.93 4.23 10.80
N ARG A 150 -7.17 2.96 10.97
CA ARG A 150 -7.57 2.34 12.23
C ARG A 150 -6.61 2.58 13.41
N LEU A 151 -5.32 2.76 13.13
CA LEU A 151 -4.31 3.10 14.14
C LEU A 151 -4.36 4.57 14.60
N HIS A 152 -4.99 5.45 13.84
CA HIS A 152 -5.06 6.87 14.18
C HIS A 152 -5.83 7.10 15.50
N PRO A 153 -5.38 7.99 16.40
CA PRO A 153 -6.04 8.22 17.68
C PRO A 153 -7.53 8.54 17.58
N ALA A 154 -7.94 9.37 16.61
CA ALA A 154 -9.34 9.72 16.41
C ALA A 154 -10.21 8.52 16.00
N ALA A 155 -9.68 7.59 15.19
CA ALA A 155 -10.38 6.36 14.83
C ALA A 155 -10.48 5.40 16.04
N ARG A 156 -9.41 5.29 16.84
CA ARG A 156 -9.40 4.48 18.05
C ARG A 156 -10.40 4.96 19.12
N LYS A 157 -10.60 6.27 19.21
CA LYS A 157 -11.57 6.89 20.13
C LYS A 157 -13.00 6.91 19.58
N GLY A 158 -13.23 6.51 18.33
CA GLY A 158 -14.52 6.60 17.67
C GLY A 158 -14.94 8.03 17.25
N GLU A 159 -14.02 9.00 17.32
CA GLU A 159 -14.25 10.38 16.87
C GLU A 159 -14.33 10.48 15.34
N GLN A 160 -13.67 9.56 14.64
CA GLN A 160 -13.65 9.44 13.19
C GLN A 160 -13.88 7.98 12.78
N PRO A 161 -14.56 7.71 11.65
CA PRO A 161 -14.68 6.35 11.15
C PRO A 161 -13.32 5.81 10.69
N ALA A 162 -13.10 4.52 10.94
CA ALA A 162 -11.95 3.82 10.38
C ALA A 162 -12.18 3.57 8.89
N ILE A 163 -11.42 4.26 8.04
CA ILE A 163 -11.48 4.15 6.58
C ILE A 163 -10.05 4.21 6.07
N TYR A 164 -9.62 3.18 5.36
CA TYR A 164 -8.36 3.19 4.63
C TYR A 164 -8.35 2.09 3.58
N GLU A 165 -7.68 2.34 2.46
CA GLU A 165 -7.57 1.40 1.34
C GLU A 165 -6.72 0.18 1.66
N ASP A 166 -7.07 -0.96 1.08
CA ASP A 166 -6.21 -2.13 1.06
C ASP A 166 -5.02 -1.92 0.13
N ARG A 167 -3.90 -2.59 0.43
CA ARG A 167 -2.66 -2.50 -0.35
C ARG A 167 -1.93 -3.82 -0.40
N LEU A 168 -1.22 -4.00 -1.49
CA LEU A 168 -0.20 -5.02 -1.64
C LEU A 168 1.13 -4.32 -1.94
N SER A 169 2.18 -4.70 -1.24
CA SER A 169 3.53 -4.19 -1.49
C SER A 169 4.49 -5.35 -1.75
N MET A 170 5.44 -5.13 -2.64
CA MET A 170 6.54 -6.02 -2.94
C MET A 170 7.83 -5.23 -2.84
N ILE A 171 8.77 -5.70 -2.01
CA ILE A 171 10.13 -5.17 -1.93
C ILE A 171 11.06 -6.14 -2.64
N ILE A 172 11.87 -5.64 -3.58
CA ILE A 172 12.76 -6.42 -4.42
C ILE A 172 14.22 -6.08 -4.09
N ASP A 173 15.03 -7.10 -3.86
CA ASP A 173 16.48 -7.03 -3.73
C ASP A 173 17.13 -7.97 -4.75
N ASP A 174 18.09 -7.44 -5.51
CA ASP A 174 18.91 -8.21 -6.46
C ASP A 174 20.16 -8.81 -5.85
N GLY A 175 20.25 -8.81 -4.52
CA GLY A 175 21.39 -9.25 -3.74
C GLY A 175 22.40 -8.15 -3.39
N SER A 176 22.09 -6.90 -3.75
CA SER A 176 22.97 -5.74 -3.48
C SER A 176 22.82 -5.18 -2.06
N VAL A 177 21.75 -5.54 -1.33
CA VAL A 177 21.49 -5.05 0.02
C VAL A 177 21.87 -6.11 1.06
N PRO A 178 22.99 -5.96 1.76
CA PRO A 178 23.44 -6.93 2.76
C PRO A 178 22.38 -7.19 3.84
N GLY A 179 22.09 -8.46 4.09
CA GLY A 179 21.17 -8.89 5.14
C GLY A 179 19.69 -8.96 4.71
N PHE A 180 19.30 -8.42 3.56
CA PHE A 180 17.88 -8.48 3.14
C PHE A 180 17.42 -9.91 2.87
N ALA A 181 18.24 -10.74 2.22
CA ALA A 181 17.95 -12.14 2.00
C ALA A 181 17.65 -12.94 3.29
N ASN A 182 18.20 -12.50 4.42
CA ASN A 182 18.04 -13.16 5.72
C ASN A 182 16.93 -12.58 6.57
N GLN A 183 16.73 -11.25 6.52
CA GLN A 183 15.86 -10.51 7.43
C GLN A 183 14.61 -9.93 6.75
N GLY A 184 14.61 -9.78 5.42
CA GLY A 184 13.48 -9.23 4.68
C GLY A 184 13.05 -7.86 5.20
N CYS A 185 11.76 -7.68 5.40
CA CYS A 185 11.18 -6.40 5.85
C CYS A 185 11.72 -5.91 7.20
N TRP A 186 12.20 -6.81 8.08
CA TRP A 186 12.78 -6.43 9.38
C TRP A 186 14.11 -5.70 9.27
N LEU A 187 14.83 -5.85 8.16
CA LEU A 187 16.02 -5.04 7.89
C LEU A 187 15.69 -3.54 7.80
N THR A 188 14.46 -3.21 7.47
CA THR A 188 13.99 -1.84 7.22
C THR A 188 13.00 -1.32 8.26
N CYS A 189 12.69 -2.11 9.29
CA CYS A 189 11.74 -1.75 10.34
C CYS A 189 12.50 -1.39 11.62
N HIS A 190 12.42 -0.14 12.04
CA HIS A 190 13.24 0.41 13.13
C HIS A 190 12.41 1.07 14.22
N ARG A 191 12.96 1.18 15.43
CA ARG A 191 12.38 2.00 16.51
C ARG A 191 12.26 3.46 16.07
N GLY A 192 11.22 4.15 16.53
CA GLY A 192 10.97 5.54 16.19
C GLY A 192 10.32 5.76 14.83
N GLU A 193 10.03 4.71 14.05
CA GLU A 193 9.26 4.86 12.84
C GLU A 193 7.81 5.28 13.13
N ARG A 194 7.17 5.84 12.12
CA ARG A 194 5.77 6.26 12.14
C ARG A 194 4.85 5.17 12.68
N ASP A 195 3.94 5.56 13.54
CA ASP A 195 2.97 4.71 14.26
C ASP A 195 3.61 3.73 15.27
N MET A 196 4.92 3.89 15.58
CA MET A 196 5.58 3.23 16.72
C MET A 196 5.42 4.05 17.99
N PRO A 197 5.47 3.45 19.20
CA PRO A 197 5.37 4.20 20.46
C PRO A 197 6.43 5.26 20.63
N GLU A 198 7.65 4.99 20.16
CA GLU A 198 8.79 5.90 20.23
C GLU A 198 8.85 6.87 19.04
N GLN A 199 7.77 7.01 18.26
CA GLN A 199 7.75 7.94 17.13
C GLN A 199 8.10 9.36 17.60
N PRO A 200 9.16 9.98 17.03
CA PRO A 200 9.54 11.34 17.39
C PRO A 200 8.50 12.36 16.85
N THR A 201 8.48 13.54 17.47
CA THR A 201 7.67 14.65 16.95
C THR A 201 8.22 15.14 15.60
N THR A 202 7.36 15.75 14.80
CA THR A 202 7.76 16.39 13.53
C THR A 202 8.90 17.39 13.75
N ALA A 203 8.84 18.20 14.81
CA ALA A 203 9.89 19.16 15.13
C ALA A 203 11.23 18.49 15.41
N THR A 204 11.24 17.38 16.16
CA THR A 204 12.45 16.60 16.43
C THR A 204 13.05 16.03 15.15
N VAL A 205 12.21 15.47 14.26
CA VAL A 205 12.68 14.94 12.97
C VAL A 205 13.26 16.04 12.09
N GLN A 206 12.59 17.18 11.98
CA GLN A 206 13.04 18.30 11.15
C GLN A 206 14.30 19.01 11.70
N ALA A 207 14.60 18.88 12.99
CA ALA A 207 15.85 19.36 13.60
C ALA A 207 17.06 18.46 13.27
N ASN A 208 16.83 17.23 12.83
CA ASN A 208 17.92 16.32 12.42
C ASN A 208 18.48 16.71 11.05
N SER A 209 19.79 16.76 10.91
CA SER A 209 20.47 17.25 9.71
C SER A 209 20.12 16.48 8.43
N LEU A 210 20.04 15.14 8.50
CA LEU A 210 19.65 14.31 7.35
C LEU A 210 18.21 14.59 6.96
N TYR A 211 17.26 14.52 7.91
CA TYR A 211 15.84 14.67 7.63
C TYR A 211 15.47 16.09 7.18
N ALA A 212 16.17 17.12 7.70
CA ALA A 212 16.06 18.48 7.20
C ALA A 212 16.51 18.59 5.74
N ALA A 213 17.68 18.00 5.40
CA ALA A 213 18.21 18.01 4.04
C ALA A 213 17.29 17.30 3.03
N ILE A 214 16.71 16.17 3.38
CA ILE A 214 15.76 15.43 2.53
C ILE A 214 14.30 15.88 2.68
N LYS A 215 14.03 16.93 3.47
CA LYS A 215 12.72 17.55 3.68
C LYS A 215 11.65 16.56 4.19
N ARG A 216 11.99 15.78 5.21
CA ARG A 216 11.06 14.82 5.84
C ARG A 216 10.64 15.30 7.22
N ASN A 217 9.45 14.87 7.62
CA ASN A 217 8.80 15.24 8.88
C ASN A 217 8.42 14.03 9.75
N ASP A 218 8.74 12.83 9.28
CA ASP A 218 8.57 11.57 10.01
C ASP A 218 9.72 10.61 9.67
N VAL A 219 9.92 9.61 10.52
CA VAL A 219 10.83 8.50 10.27
C VAL A 219 10.06 7.37 9.62
N ARG A 220 10.59 6.84 8.54
CA ARG A 220 10.04 5.69 7.82
C ARG A 220 11.12 4.65 7.62
N LYS A 221 10.75 3.53 7.01
CA LYS A 221 11.68 2.47 6.63
C LYS A 221 12.99 3.00 6.10
N TYR A 222 14.11 2.50 6.62
CA TYR A 222 15.43 2.85 6.12
C TYR A 222 16.40 1.65 6.20
N LEU A 223 17.50 1.70 5.46
CA LEU A 223 18.54 0.69 5.48
C LEU A 223 19.61 1.01 6.54
N PRO A 224 20.13 0.00 7.26
CA PRO A 224 21.24 0.19 8.21
C PRO A 224 22.48 0.82 7.60
N SER A 225 22.76 0.56 6.33
CA SER A 225 23.90 1.13 5.58
C SER A 225 23.86 2.66 5.49
N THR A 226 22.69 3.27 5.67
CA THR A 226 22.49 4.72 5.64
C THR A 226 22.70 5.39 7.00
N ARG A 227 23.14 4.63 8.00
CA ARG A 227 23.44 5.12 9.35
C ARG A 227 24.91 4.90 9.67
N THR A 228 25.48 5.80 10.47
CA THR A 228 26.90 5.74 10.90
C THR A 228 27.14 4.74 12.02
N ASP A 229 26.09 4.32 12.72
CA ASP A 229 26.10 3.43 13.87
C ASP A 229 25.46 2.06 13.59
N GLY A 230 25.33 1.67 12.32
CA GLY A 230 24.69 0.41 11.93
C GLY A 230 23.19 0.35 12.25
N ALA A 231 22.51 1.49 12.29
CA ALA A 231 21.10 1.68 12.61
C ALA A 231 20.75 1.42 14.09
N ALA A 232 21.65 1.66 15.01
CA ALA A 232 21.33 1.70 16.44
C ALA A 232 20.31 2.82 16.74
N SER A 233 20.41 3.97 16.03
CA SER A 233 19.44 5.06 16.10
C SER A 233 19.09 5.61 14.71
N TRP A 234 17.84 6.06 14.55
CA TRP A 234 17.40 6.78 13.35
C TRP A 234 18.11 8.14 13.18
N GLU A 235 18.61 8.70 14.27
CA GLU A 235 19.21 10.04 14.33
C GLU A 235 20.60 10.11 13.66
N ASN A 236 21.33 9.00 13.64
CA ASN A 236 22.72 8.94 13.18
C ASN A 236 22.83 8.70 11.66
N GLY A 237 22.15 9.54 10.88
CA GLY A 237 22.16 9.47 9.42
C GLY A 237 23.52 9.85 8.82
N ARG A 238 23.91 9.15 7.75
CA ARG A 238 25.00 9.56 6.87
C ARG A 238 24.65 10.86 6.14
N SER A 239 25.66 11.54 5.62
CA SER A 239 25.45 12.69 4.76
C SER A 239 24.72 12.29 3.46
N VAL A 240 24.00 13.24 2.85
CA VAL A 240 23.30 13.02 1.56
C VAL A 240 24.29 12.54 0.48
N ALA A 241 25.52 13.06 0.45
CA ALA A 241 26.54 12.65 -0.53
C ALA A 241 26.99 11.19 -0.34
N GLU A 242 27.07 10.68 0.88
CA GLU A 242 27.38 9.28 1.14
C GLU A 242 26.19 8.38 0.77
N ILE A 243 24.96 8.81 1.07
CA ILE A 243 23.74 8.09 0.70
C ILE A 243 23.61 7.96 -0.81
N GLU A 244 23.91 9.02 -1.56
CA GLU A 244 23.89 9.00 -3.03
C GLU A 244 24.92 8.02 -3.61
N LYS A 245 26.10 7.89 -2.99
CA LYS A 245 27.07 6.84 -3.35
C LYS A 245 26.53 5.44 -3.14
N ILE A 246 25.80 5.21 -2.03
CA ILE A 246 25.16 3.93 -1.74
C ILE A 246 24.11 3.62 -2.81
N LYS A 247 23.27 4.61 -3.15
CA LYS A 247 22.26 4.48 -4.21
C LYS A 247 22.90 4.16 -5.57
N SER A 248 23.92 4.93 -5.96
CA SER A 248 24.60 4.76 -7.24
C SER A 248 25.30 3.41 -7.37
N ALA A 249 25.70 2.80 -6.26
CA ALA A 249 26.20 1.42 -6.21
C ALA A 249 25.10 0.36 -6.30
N GLY A 250 23.83 0.75 -6.44
CA GLY A 250 22.68 -0.13 -6.50
C GLY A 250 22.22 -0.69 -5.13
N ALA A 251 22.80 -0.26 -4.00
CA ALA A 251 22.50 -0.80 -2.69
C ALA A 251 21.23 -0.16 -2.08
N PHE A 252 20.11 -0.31 -2.74
CA PHE A 252 18.77 0.09 -2.31
C PHE A 252 17.77 -1.05 -2.56
N LEU A 253 16.60 -1.00 -1.94
CA LEU A 253 15.49 -1.91 -2.17
C LEU A 253 14.44 -1.21 -3.04
N ASP A 254 14.06 -1.82 -4.15
CA ASP A 254 12.95 -1.39 -4.99
C ASP A 254 11.62 -1.74 -4.27
N LEU A 255 10.70 -0.80 -4.18
CA LEU A 255 9.44 -0.94 -3.44
C LEU A 255 8.25 -0.57 -4.30
N ILE A 256 7.58 -1.55 -4.80
CA ILE A 256 6.39 -1.43 -5.62
C ILE A 256 5.14 -1.60 -4.76
N GLN A 257 4.13 -0.73 -4.95
CA GLN A 257 2.93 -0.75 -4.13
C GLN A 257 1.66 -0.56 -4.94
N TRP A 258 0.82 -1.59 -5.00
CA TRP A 258 -0.56 -1.47 -5.46
C TRP A 258 -1.45 -0.94 -4.33
N ARG A 259 -2.38 -0.04 -4.68
CA ARG A 259 -3.33 0.58 -3.76
C ARG A 259 -4.73 0.49 -4.33
N ALA A 260 -5.66 -0.01 -3.54
CA ALA A 260 -7.04 -0.26 -3.98
C ALA A 260 -7.77 1.02 -4.42
N HIS A 261 -7.52 2.17 -3.76
CA HIS A 261 -8.17 3.43 -4.10
C HIS A 261 -7.28 4.34 -4.95
N ARG A 262 -5.98 4.50 -4.60
CA ARG A 262 -5.13 5.56 -5.16
C ARG A 262 -4.38 5.19 -6.44
N SER A 263 -4.36 3.94 -6.85
CA SER A 263 -3.70 3.52 -8.09
C SER A 263 -4.53 2.54 -8.92
N ASN A 264 -5.21 1.58 -8.27
CA ASN A 264 -6.00 0.56 -8.96
C ASN A 264 -7.06 1.10 -9.93
N PRO A 265 -7.87 2.15 -9.60
CA PRO A 265 -8.91 2.62 -10.52
C PRO A 265 -8.38 3.16 -11.85
N VAL A 266 -7.11 3.55 -11.90
CA VAL A 266 -6.45 3.98 -13.14
C VAL A 266 -5.52 2.92 -13.73
N GLY A 267 -5.61 1.66 -13.24
CA GLY A 267 -4.86 0.54 -13.76
C GLY A 267 -3.34 0.61 -13.53
N MET A 268 -2.91 1.18 -12.39
CA MET A 268 -1.51 1.44 -12.08
C MET A 268 -1.14 0.94 -10.68
N ALA A 269 0.15 0.88 -10.41
CA ALA A 269 0.74 0.84 -9.07
C ALA A 269 1.72 2.00 -8.92
N ASP A 270 1.98 2.44 -7.69
CA ASP A 270 3.02 3.42 -7.42
C ASP A 270 4.35 2.73 -7.13
N ASP A 271 5.43 3.39 -7.51
CA ASP A 271 6.78 2.93 -7.34
C ASP A 271 7.58 3.82 -6.39
N GLY A 272 8.63 3.25 -5.82
CA GLY A 272 9.54 3.89 -4.92
C GLY A 272 10.62 2.94 -4.44
N TYR A 273 11.47 3.41 -3.56
CA TYR A 273 12.57 2.61 -3.02
C TYR A 273 12.79 2.88 -1.53
N VAL A 274 13.50 1.97 -0.88
CA VAL A 274 13.95 2.13 0.52
C VAL A 274 15.46 2.29 0.54
N LEU A 275 15.91 3.41 1.12
CA LEU A 275 17.31 3.72 1.32
C LEU A 275 17.47 4.42 2.68
N GLU A 276 17.64 5.74 2.75
CA GLU A 276 17.67 6.51 4.01
C GLU A 276 16.27 6.76 4.58
N TRP A 277 15.27 6.60 3.74
CA TRP A 277 13.85 6.74 4.00
C TRP A 277 13.05 5.89 3.00
N ARG A 278 11.74 5.74 3.19
CA ARG A 278 10.84 5.18 2.17
C ARG A 278 10.53 6.27 1.16
N ASN A 279 11.25 6.31 0.07
CA ASN A 279 11.13 7.28 -0.99
C ASN A 279 10.05 6.90 -2.02
N PHE A 280 9.55 7.91 -2.74
CA PHE A 280 8.89 7.72 -4.02
C PHE A 280 9.92 7.91 -5.11
N ASP A 281 9.72 7.23 -6.22
CA ASP A 281 10.55 7.41 -7.39
C ASP A 281 10.31 8.77 -8.05
N ALA A 282 11.19 9.11 -8.99
CA ALA A 282 11.14 10.38 -9.69
C ALA A 282 9.89 10.48 -10.57
N GLY A 283 9.24 11.65 -10.54
CA GLY A 283 8.06 11.90 -11.35
C GLY A 283 6.80 12.15 -10.52
N ARG A 284 5.65 11.79 -11.05
CA ARG A 284 4.34 12.00 -10.43
C ARG A 284 3.56 10.71 -10.31
N ASN A 285 3.14 10.40 -9.11
CA ASN A 285 2.21 9.31 -8.84
C ASN A 285 0.86 9.52 -9.55
N PRO A 286 0.07 8.45 -9.78
CA PRO A 286 -1.25 8.57 -10.38
C PRO A 286 -2.28 9.25 -9.49
N PHE A 287 -1.95 9.59 -8.25
CA PHE A 287 -2.85 10.22 -7.27
C PHE A 287 -2.28 11.55 -6.78
N VAL A 288 -3.16 12.54 -6.64
CA VAL A 288 -2.83 13.88 -6.14
C VAL A 288 -3.86 14.29 -5.10
N SER A 289 -3.44 15.10 -4.10
CA SER A 289 -4.36 15.64 -3.10
C SER A 289 -5.49 16.43 -3.77
N ASN A 290 -6.73 16.13 -3.41
CA ASN A 290 -7.92 16.85 -3.88
C ASN A 290 -8.21 18.10 -3.02
N MET A 291 -7.15 18.75 -2.53
CA MET A 291 -7.27 19.99 -1.75
C MET A 291 -6.29 21.02 -2.29
N ASP A 292 -6.78 22.15 -2.73
CA ASP A 292 -5.96 23.30 -3.07
C ASP A 292 -5.36 23.92 -1.79
N GLY A 293 -4.05 24.07 -1.77
CA GLY A 293 -3.30 24.51 -0.59
C GLY A 293 -3.56 25.99 -0.22
N LYS A 294 -3.99 26.81 -1.18
CA LYS A 294 -4.23 28.25 -0.99
C LYS A 294 -5.68 28.51 -0.60
N THR A 295 -6.62 27.98 -1.38
CA THR A 295 -8.06 28.23 -1.18
C THR A 295 -8.67 27.34 -0.10
N ARG A 296 -8.01 26.23 0.24
CA ARG A 296 -8.53 25.21 1.16
C ARG A 296 -9.85 24.59 0.70
N GLN A 297 -10.04 24.52 -0.62
CA GLN A 297 -11.19 23.91 -1.27
C GLN A 297 -10.75 22.70 -2.09
N PRO A 298 -11.65 21.73 -2.36
CA PRO A 298 -11.38 20.65 -3.28
C PRO A 298 -10.98 21.17 -4.66
N VAL A 299 -10.15 20.42 -5.38
CA VAL A 299 -9.75 20.73 -6.77
C VAL A 299 -10.79 20.21 -7.76
N TYR A 300 -11.33 19.02 -7.48
CA TYR A 300 -12.33 18.35 -8.32
C TYR A 300 -13.54 17.89 -7.49
N MET A 301 -14.68 17.81 -8.17
CA MET A 301 -15.90 17.16 -7.70
C MET A 301 -16.38 16.15 -8.75
N TYR A 302 -17.37 15.32 -8.39
CA TYR A 302 -17.96 14.41 -9.37
C TYR A 302 -18.78 15.17 -10.42
N ASP A 303 -18.69 14.69 -11.64
CA ASP A 303 -19.59 15.07 -12.74
C ASP A 303 -20.98 14.48 -12.50
N ALA A 304 -21.91 15.29 -12.02
CA ALA A 304 -23.25 14.83 -11.69
C ALA A 304 -24.01 14.27 -12.89
N ALA A 305 -23.70 14.71 -14.12
CA ALA A 305 -24.31 14.17 -15.34
C ALA A 305 -23.86 12.73 -15.62
N LYS A 306 -22.62 12.38 -15.23
CA LYS A 306 -22.06 11.03 -15.42
C LYS A 306 -22.36 10.07 -14.26
N VAL A 307 -22.34 10.55 -13.03
CA VAL A 307 -22.46 9.68 -11.84
C VAL A 307 -23.73 9.87 -11.04
N GLY A 308 -24.60 10.79 -11.42
CA GLY A 308 -25.88 11.07 -10.78
C GLY A 308 -25.80 11.91 -9.51
N ALA A 309 -24.60 12.27 -9.05
CA ALA A 309 -24.38 13.09 -7.86
C ALA A 309 -23.05 13.85 -7.96
N ARG A 310 -22.95 15.05 -7.35
CA ARG A 310 -21.70 15.82 -7.28
C ARG A 310 -20.82 15.44 -6.09
N ALA A 311 -21.38 14.76 -5.10
CA ALA A 311 -20.71 14.32 -3.87
C ALA A 311 -21.18 12.92 -3.45
N LEU A 312 -20.39 12.28 -2.61
CA LEU A 312 -20.80 11.08 -1.91
C LEU A 312 -21.58 11.43 -0.64
N THR A 313 -22.27 10.43 -0.10
CA THR A 313 -22.84 10.42 1.25
C THR A 313 -22.11 9.39 2.10
N GLU A 314 -22.33 9.37 3.41
CA GLU A 314 -21.77 8.31 4.28
C GLU A 314 -22.16 6.91 3.83
N ALA A 315 -23.37 6.74 3.29
CA ALA A 315 -23.86 5.47 2.77
C ALA A 315 -23.15 5.04 1.48
N THR A 316 -22.59 5.98 0.72
CA THR A 316 -21.98 5.71 -0.59
C THR A 316 -20.45 5.76 -0.57
N MET A 317 -19.82 6.43 0.40
CA MET A 317 -18.35 6.58 0.44
C MET A 317 -17.57 5.27 0.60
N ARG A 318 -18.24 4.21 1.03
CA ARG A 318 -17.65 2.88 1.22
C ARG A 318 -17.97 1.91 0.08
N ARG A 319 -18.52 2.38 -1.02
CA ARG A 319 -18.81 1.56 -2.20
C ARG A 319 -17.60 1.50 -3.12
N ALA A 320 -17.45 0.38 -3.82
CA ALA A 320 -16.48 0.26 -4.90
C ALA A 320 -16.73 1.31 -6.00
N GLY A 321 -15.67 1.77 -6.64
CA GLY A 321 -15.76 2.73 -7.75
C GLY A 321 -15.98 4.18 -7.33
N THR A 322 -15.72 4.54 -6.06
CA THR A 322 -15.89 5.91 -5.57
C THR A 322 -14.66 6.81 -5.77
N ALA A 323 -13.64 6.38 -6.50
CA ALA A 323 -12.48 7.23 -6.80
C ALA A 323 -12.87 8.37 -7.76
N LEU A 324 -12.27 9.55 -7.54
CA LEU A 324 -12.33 10.67 -8.50
C LEU A 324 -11.26 10.45 -9.58
N VAL A 325 -11.67 10.23 -10.82
CA VAL A 325 -10.75 9.97 -11.95
C VAL A 325 -10.90 11.08 -12.99
N VAL A 326 -9.81 11.81 -13.21
CA VAL A 326 -9.78 12.94 -14.16
C VAL A 326 -10.01 12.45 -15.59
N GLY A 327 -10.91 13.13 -16.29
CA GLY A 327 -11.33 12.76 -17.65
C GLY A 327 -12.46 11.72 -17.71
N GLU A 328 -12.73 11.01 -16.62
CA GLU A 328 -13.78 9.99 -16.57
C GLU A 328 -15.04 10.49 -15.86
N ASN A 329 -14.93 10.84 -14.58
CA ASN A 329 -16.07 11.13 -13.71
C ASN A 329 -15.95 12.43 -12.91
N THR A 330 -15.01 13.31 -13.28
CA THR A 330 -14.74 14.55 -12.56
C THR A 330 -15.01 15.80 -13.41
N VAL A 331 -15.37 16.86 -12.72
CA VAL A 331 -15.32 18.25 -13.21
C VAL A 331 -14.56 19.12 -12.19
N ALA A 332 -14.13 20.31 -12.61
CA ALA A 332 -13.53 21.28 -11.69
C ALA A 332 -14.50 21.59 -10.54
N PHE A 333 -13.96 21.76 -9.33
CA PHE A 333 -14.77 22.10 -8.17
C PHE A 333 -15.46 23.45 -8.36
N ASP A 334 -16.77 23.48 -8.13
CA ASP A 334 -17.58 24.70 -8.13
C ASP A 334 -18.05 25.03 -6.70
N PRO A 335 -17.54 26.10 -6.08
CA PRO A 335 -18.00 26.53 -4.75
C PRO A 335 -19.49 26.88 -4.70
N GLY A 336 -20.06 27.31 -5.84
CA GLY A 336 -21.46 27.70 -5.98
C GLY A 336 -22.44 26.56 -6.23
N ALA A 337 -21.98 25.30 -6.27
CA ALA A 337 -22.82 24.14 -6.61
C ALA A 337 -23.88 23.77 -5.54
N GLY A 338 -24.07 24.58 -4.49
CA GLY A 338 -25.09 24.38 -3.45
C GLY A 338 -24.77 23.22 -2.52
N TRP A 339 -23.55 23.22 -1.98
CA TRP A 339 -23.04 22.23 -1.03
C TRP A 339 -23.86 22.16 0.25
N LYS A 340 -24.04 20.97 0.80
CA LYS A 340 -24.78 20.73 2.04
C LYS A 340 -23.86 20.11 3.09
N ALA A 341 -24.08 20.47 4.36
CA ALA A 341 -23.40 19.82 5.45
C ALA A 341 -23.56 18.28 5.35
N GLY A 342 -22.46 17.56 5.39
CA GLY A 342 -22.44 16.11 5.20
C GLY A 342 -22.04 15.62 3.79
N ASP A 343 -21.97 16.51 2.79
CA ASP A 343 -21.43 16.16 1.45
C ASP A 343 -19.96 15.72 1.57
N LEU A 344 -19.58 14.66 0.83
CA LEU A 344 -18.25 14.06 0.91
C LEU A 344 -17.59 14.03 -0.47
N LEU A 345 -16.29 14.34 -0.50
CA LEU A 345 -15.43 14.20 -1.69
C LEU A 345 -14.14 13.44 -1.31
N PRO A 346 -13.62 12.54 -2.17
CA PRO A 346 -12.35 11.86 -1.92
C PRO A 346 -11.20 12.82 -1.66
N GLN A 347 -10.31 12.47 -0.73
CA GLN A 347 -9.10 13.27 -0.44
C GLN A 347 -8.06 13.24 -1.56
N TYR A 348 -8.21 12.33 -2.52
CA TYR A 348 -7.36 12.26 -3.71
C TYR A 348 -8.21 12.21 -4.98
N TYR A 349 -7.70 12.84 -6.02
CA TYR A 349 -8.11 12.56 -7.38
C TYR A 349 -7.03 11.78 -8.10
N LEU A 350 -7.41 11.01 -9.10
CA LEU A 350 -6.53 10.12 -9.86
C LEU A 350 -6.42 10.60 -11.30
N SER A 351 -5.22 10.49 -11.86
CA SER A 351 -4.98 10.80 -13.27
C SER A 351 -3.90 9.90 -13.84
N ARG A 352 -4.29 9.00 -14.73
CA ARG A 352 -3.33 8.18 -15.49
C ARG A 352 -2.46 9.07 -16.40
N ALA A 353 -3.07 10.01 -17.11
CA ALA A 353 -2.36 10.94 -18.00
C ALA A 353 -1.48 11.94 -17.24
N GLY A 354 -1.78 12.21 -15.97
CA GLY A 354 -1.00 13.11 -15.12
C GLY A 354 0.19 12.42 -14.42
N ALA A 355 0.22 11.09 -14.42
CA ALA A 355 1.31 10.30 -13.87
C ALA A 355 2.52 10.34 -14.80
N SER A 356 3.74 10.33 -14.27
CA SER A 356 4.97 10.45 -15.05
C SER A 356 6.20 9.92 -14.33
N GLY A 357 7.26 9.65 -15.09
CA GLY A 357 8.55 9.20 -14.59
C GLY A 357 8.50 7.77 -14.05
N SER A 358 9.55 7.36 -13.34
CA SER A 358 9.64 6.03 -12.71
C SER A 358 8.54 5.79 -11.67
N ALA A 359 8.06 6.84 -10.99
CA ALA A 359 6.92 6.75 -10.06
C ALA A 359 5.61 6.23 -10.70
N ALA A 360 5.56 6.12 -12.02
CA ALA A 360 4.36 5.80 -12.80
C ALA A 360 4.60 4.76 -13.90
N ASP A 361 5.67 4.01 -13.91
CA ASP A 361 5.95 3.04 -14.98
C ASP A 361 5.27 1.68 -14.79
N ASN A 362 4.77 1.37 -13.62
CA ASN A 362 3.85 0.25 -13.37
C ASN A 362 2.44 0.55 -13.89
N LYS A 363 2.23 0.45 -15.21
CA LYS A 363 1.03 0.94 -15.94
C LYS A 363 -0.01 -0.13 -16.25
N THR A 364 0.25 -1.40 -15.92
CA THR A 364 -0.62 -2.52 -16.24
C THR A 364 -0.85 -3.35 -14.99
N VAL A 365 -1.75 -2.83 -14.15
CA VAL A 365 -2.13 -3.47 -12.88
C VAL A 365 -3.65 -3.46 -12.75
N LYS A 366 -4.24 -4.59 -12.39
CA LYS A 366 -5.68 -4.73 -12.19
C LYS A 366 -5.95 -5.51 -10.91
N GLY A 367 -6.58 -4.84 -9.96
CA GLY A 367 -7.11 -5.48 -8.75
C GLY A 367 -8.62 -5.61 -8.83
N VAL A 368 -9.14 -6.79 -8.52
CA VAL A 368 -10.57 -7.09 -8.44
C VAL A 368 -10.87 -7.74 -7.08
N TRP A 369 -11.80 -7.15 -6.33
CA TRP A 369 -12.32 -7.75 -5.13
C TRP A 369 -13.64 -8.47 -5.44
N LYS A 370 -13.69 -9.75 -5.13
CA LYS A 370 -14.90 -10.58 -5.33
C LYS A 370 -15.00 -11.64 -4.24
N GLY A 371 -16.17 -11.73 -3.62
CA GLY A 371 -16.43 -12.79 -2.62
C GLY A 371 -15.48 -12.76 -1.42
N GLY A 372 -15.06 -11.58 -0.97
CA GLY A 372 -14.14 -11.42 0.16
C GLY A 372 -12.66 -11.64 -0.20
N THR A 373 -12.32 -11.73 -1.48
CA THR A 373 -10.96 -12.01 -1.95
C THR A 373 -10.51 -10.96 -2.96
N TRP A 374 -9.34 -10.39 -2.75
CA TRP A 374 -8.63 -9.64 -3.76
C TRP A 374 -7.90 -10.58 -4.71
N THR A 375 -8.00 -10.28 -6.01
CA THR A 375 -7.11 -10.78 -7.06
C THR A 375 -6.44 -9.58 -7.69
N VAL A 376 -5.12 -9.49 -7.63
CA VAL A 376 -4.32 -8.41 -8.24
C VAL A 376 -3.42 -9.05 -9.29
N GLU A 377 -3.57 -8.61 -10.53
CA GLU A 377 -2.72 -8.99 -11.65
C GLU A 377 -1.85 -7.81 -12.05
N TRP A 378 -0.57 -8.06 -12.29
CA TRP A 378 0.45 -7.04 -12.45
C TRP A 378 1.42 -7.43 -13.55
N VAL A 379 1.57 -6.58 -14.54
CA VAL A 379 2.58 -6.73 -15.60
C VAL A 379 3.65 -5.66 -15.38
N ARG A 380 4.91 -6.08 -15.27
CA ARG A 380 6.06 -5.21 -15.10
C ARG A 380 7.09 -5.52 -16.18
N PRO A 381 7.60 -4.52 -16.92
CA PRO A 381 8.74 -4.73 -17.80
C PRO A 381 9.93 -5.34 -17.05
N LEU A 382 10.61 -6.29 -17.65
CA LEU A 382 11.80 -6.91 -17.04
C LEU A 382 12.93 -5.89 -16.87
N ASN A 383 13.09 -4.99 -17.85
CA ASN A 383 14.10 -3.96 -17.84
C ASN A 383 13.44 -2.58 -17.78
N LEU A 384 13.40 -2.02 -16.59
CA LEU A 384 13.07 -0.62 -16.38
C LEU A 384 14.35 0.19 -16.50
N ALA A 385 14.31 1.26 -17.28
CA ALA A 385 15.49 2.08 -17.59
C ALA A 385 15.82 3.10 -16.47
N ASN A 386 15.17 2.98 -15.30
CA ASN A 386 15.29 3.94 -14.21
C ASN A 386 16.34 3.50 -13.19
N SER A 387 17.08 4.45 -12.64
CA SER A 387 18.15 4.20 -11.65
C SER A 387 17.64 3.90 -10.23
N ASP A 388 16.36 4.02 -10.01
CA ASP A 388 15.63 3.76 -8.75
C ASP A 388 14.83 2.45 -8.77
N ASP A 389 14.93 1.67 -9.90
CA ASP A 389 14.31 0.37 -10.07
C ASP A 389 15.32 -0.77 -10.14
N LYS A 390 14.89 -1.97 -9.75
CA LYS A 390 15.62 -3.22 -9.97
C LYS A 390 15.19 -3.87 -11.28
N ALA A 391 16.10 -3.98 -12.24
CA ALA A 391 15.86 -4.75 -13.45
C ALA A 391 15.77 -6.24 -13.13
N LEU A 392 14.73 -6.91 -13.63
CA LEU A 392 14.58 -8.35 -13.57
C LEU A 392 15.26 -8.97 -14.81
N ARG A 393 16.04 -10.03 -14.62
CA ARG A 393 16.84 -10.63 -15.71
C ARG A 393 16.70 -12.14 -15.68
N GLU A 394 16.61 -12.75 -16.85
CA GLU A 394 16.69 -14.20 -16.99
C GLU A 394 18.03 -14.74 -16.44
N GLY A 395 17.98 -15.90 -15.81
CA GLY A 395 19.13 -16.52 -15.13
C GLY A 395 19.43 -15.97 -13.73
N ARG A 396 18.61 -15.03 -13.21
CA ARG A 396 18.83 -14.40 -11.90
C ARG A 396 17.77 -14.79 -10.86
N VAL A 397 18.17 -14.67 -9.60
CA VAL A 397 17.33 -14.88 -8.43
C VAL A 397 17.26 -13.55 -7.66
N TYR A 398 16.07 -13.21 -7.18
CA TYR A 398 15.78 -12.01 -6.41
C TYR A 398 15.22 -12.39 -5.05
N ASN A 399 15.60 -11.63 -4.01
CA ASN A 399 15.01 -11.73 -2.68
C ASN A 399 13.81 -10.80 -2.61
N ILE A 400 12.66 -11.33 -2.25
CA ILE A 400 11.40 -10.58 -2.24
C ILE A 400 10.79 -10.60 -0.84
N GLY A 401 10.33 -9.43 -0.38
CA GLY A 401 9.46 -9.32 0.78
C GLY A 401 8.08 -8.85 0.37
N PHE A 402 7.03 -9.54 0.84
CA PHE A 402 5.64 -9.15 0.59
C PHE A 402 5.01 -8.53 1.82
N ALA A 403 4.10 -7.58 1.60
CA ALA A 403 3.27 -7.00 2.64
C ALA A 403 1.84 -6.80 2.17
N VAL A 404 0.87 -7.16 3.01
CA VAL A 404 -0.55 -6.89 2.81
C VAL A 404 -1.03 -5.93 3.89
N HIS A 405 -1.69 -4.85 3.46
CA HIS A 405 -2.42 -3.95 4.33
C HIS A 405 -3.91 -4.20 4.09
N ASP A 406 -4.60 -4.62 5.12
CA ASP A 406 -6.01 -5.00 5.10
C ASP A 406 -6.71 -4.39 6.32
N ASP A 407 -8.03 -4.25 6.27
CA ASP A 407 -8.84 -3.88 7.42
C ASP A 407 -8.60 -2.43 7.92
N ASN A 408 -8.53 -1.48 6.99
CA ASN A 408 -8.29 -0.05 7.24
C ASN A 408 -6.96 0.26 7.94
N ILE A 409 -5.94 -0.53 7.69
CA ILE A 409 -4.63 -0.43 8.31
C ILE A 409 -3.63 0.29 7.39
N THR A 410 -2.75 1.08 7.98
CA THR A 410 -1.55 1.63 7.35
C THR A 410 -0.34 1.40 8.24
N SER A 411 0.87 1.67 7.71
CA SER A 411 2.14 1.57 8.45
C SER A 411 2.30 0.22 9.16
N ARG A 412 2.66 0.20 10.43
CA ARG A 412 3.00 -1.01 11.20
C ARG A 412 1.88 -2.06 11.34
N GLY A 413 0.64 -1.73 11.00
CA GLY A 413 -0.49 -2.66 11.12
C GLY A 413 -0.58 -3.74 10.04
N HIS A 414 0.32 -3.75 9.06
CA HIS A 414 0.32 -4.71 7.95
C HIS A 414 0.85 -6.09 8.35
N GLN A 415 0.53 -7.11 7.55
CA GLN A 415 1.16 -8.44 7.63
C GLN A 415 2.32 -8.51 6.61
N VAL A 416 3.41 -9.21 6.98
CA VAL A 416 4.62 -9.34 6.16
C VAL A 416 5.06 -10.80 6.04
N SER A 417 5.70 -11.14 4.91
CA SER A 417 6.37 -12.43 4.73
C SER A 417 7.80 -12.41 5.28
N PHE A 418 8.34 -13.57 5.60
CA PHE A 418 9.79 -13.75 5.51
C PHE A 418 10.26 -13.53 4.07
N PRO A 419 11.56 -13.24 3.83
CA PRO A 419 12.07 -13.12 2.49
C PRO A 419 11.87 -14.44 1.71
N VAL A 420 11.45 -14.30 0.47
CA VAL A 420 11.21 -15.42 -0.46
C VAL A 420 12.04 -15.18 -1.70
N THR A 421 12.67 -16.22 -2.24
CA THR A 421 13.41 -16.09 -3.50
C THR A 421 12.50 -16.34 -4.70
N ILE A 422 12.60 -15.46 -5.71
CA ILE A 422 11.97 -15.65 -7.03
C ILE A 422 13.08 -15.76 -8.08
N GLY A 423 13.04 -16.83 -8.87
CA GLY A 423 13.99 -17.09 -9.95
C GLY A 423 13.34 -16.90 -11.32
N PHE A 424 13.98 -16.13 -12.19
CA PHE A 424 13.61 -15.99 -13.59
C PHE A 424 14.56 -16.85 -14.42
N GLY A 425 14.13 -18.06 -14.82
CA GLY A 425 15.00 -19.03 -15.46
C GLY A 425 16.12 -19.57 -14.55
N ALA A 426 15.96 -19.45 -13.24
CA ALA A 426 16.89 -19.90 -12.22
C ALA A 426 16.13 -20.60 -11.08
N LYS A 427 16.78 -21.56 -10.42
CA LYS A 427 16.19 -22.29 -9.29
C LYS A 427 16.01 -21.38 -8.07
N ALA A 428 14.79 -21.37 -7.51
CA ALA A 428 14.41 -20.55 -6.36
C ALA A 428 13.22 -21.19 -5.62
N ALA A 429 12.78 -20.58 -4.53
CA ALA A 429 11.57 -21.01 -3.80
C ALA A 429 10.30 -20.83 -4.67
N ILE A 430 10.27 -19.78 -5.49
CA ILE A 430 9.29 -19.56 -6.54
C ILE A 430 10.03 -19.50 -7.87
N GLU A 431 9.85 -20.48 -8.73
CA GLU A 431 10.39 -20.44 -10.08
C GLU A 431 9.36 -19.83 -11.01
N ALA A 432 9.69 -18.68 -11.61
CA ALA A 432 8.82 -18.01 -12.55
C ALA A 432 8.64 -18.87 -13.81
N THR A 433 7.39 -19.06 -14.22
CA THR A 433 7.08 -19.84 -15.42
C THR A 433 7.45 -19.05 -16.67
N ARG A 434 8.33 -19.60 -17.51
CA ARG A 434 8.64 -18.98 -18.80
C ARG A 434 7.49 -19.19 -19.78
N LEU A 435 7.00 -18.11 -20.35
CA LEU A 435 6.02 -18.13 -21.42
C LEU A 435 6.73 -18.29 -22.77
N LYS A 436 6.02 -18.90 -23.74
CA LYS A 436 6.55 -19.11 -25.08
C LYS A 436 6.41 -17.87 -25.95
#